data_15fc1be703212ceec8a238fba600f8f7
#
_entry.id   15fc1be703212ceec8a238fba600f8f7
#
_cell.length_a   1.000
_cell.length_b   1.000
_cell.length_c   1.000
_cell.angle_alpha   90.00
_cell.angle_beta   90.00
_cell.angle_gamma   90.00
#
_symmetry.space_group_name_H-M   'P 1'
#
loop_
_entity.id
_entity.type
_entity.pdbx_description
1 polymer ?
#
loop_
_entity_poly.entity_id
_entity_poly.type
_entity_poly.pdbx_seq_one_letter_code
_entity_poly.pdbx_strand_id
1 'polypeptide(L)'
;MALLSPVDFDGLTRLAQELVRTPSLPGHEDRVAELLAGAMRENGFQRVWTDRAGNVVGHLAGRGAGPTLLFDGHMDTVDVGDLAGWAHNPFEGWAEDGVLYGRGAVDMKGALAAMVYAVKLLVEANAPLNGDVYVAFVVQEEPCEGVAVRHLIETSDIRPDIVILGEPTNLGVYLGHRGRVELKVAAYGKAGHASMPQGGVNAISAAARLIFGIELLGLQLHTDPQMGQGSIAVTQIRSCADSLNSIPDLCEMIVDRRLTLGETEARAIAELQGIINREHIRAEVSTPQYEMVSYT
;
A
#
# COMPACT_ATOMS: atom_id res chain seq x y z
N MET A 1 34.20 -18.17 -3.82
CA MET A 1 33.14 -17.30 -3.28
C MET A 1 33.84 -16.01 -2.85
N ALA A 2 33.66 -14.90 -3.59
CA ALA A 2 34.20 -13.61 -3.16
C ALA A 2 33.51 -13.25 -1.84
N LEU A 3 34.33 -12.96 -0.80
CA LEU A 3 33.79 -12.42 0.45
C LEU A 3 33.25 -11.01 0.13
N LEU A 4 31.97 -10.76 0.37
CA LEU A 4 31.39 -9.42 0.30
C LEU A 4 32.16 -8.52 1.27
N SER A 5 32.40 -7.28 0.86
CA SER A 5 32.90 -6.25 1.76
C SER A 5 31.98 -6.09 2.99
N PRO A 6 32.50 -5.66 4.15
CA PRO A 6 31.60 -5.29 5.27
C PRO A 6 30.58 -4.26 4.82
N VAL A 7 29.36 -4.40 5.29
CA VAL A 7 28.31 -3.42 5.00
C VAL A 7 28.69 -2.07 5.61
N ASP A 8 28.60 -1.01 4.81
CA ASP A 8 28.72 0.38 5.27
C ASP A 8 27.42 0.77 6.02
N PHE A 9 27.30 0.31 7.27
CA PHE A 9 26.13 0.58 8.10
C PHE A 9 25.93 2.07 8.38
N ASP A 10 26.99 2.84 8.48
CA ASP A 10 26.90 4.28 8.72
C ASP A 10 26.30 5.00 7.51
N GLY A 11 26.75 4.65 6.31
CA GLY A 11 26.19 5.18 5.08
C GLY A 11 24.73 4.78 4.87
N LEU A 12 24.41 3.50 5.08
CA LEU A 12 23.06 2.98 5.00
C LEU A 12 22.13 3.71 5.98
N THR A 13 22.56 3.86 7.24
CA THR A 13 21.79 4.55 8.28
C THR A 13 21.56 6.01 7.92
N ARG A 14 22.60 6.72 7.42
CA ARG A 14 22.43 8.11 6.95
C ARG A 14 21.41 8.23 5.83
N LEU A 15 21.46 7.34 4.82
CA LEU A 15 20.45 7.35 3.74
C LEU A 15 19.05 7.11 4.30
N ALA A 16 18.87 6.10 5.15
CA ALA A 16 17.58 5.81 5.77
C ALA A 16 17.05 6.99 6.59
N GLN A 17 17.91 7.66 7.36
CA GLN A 17 17.56 8.88 8.10
C GLN A 17 17.12 10.02 7.17
N GLU A 18 17.84 10.26 6.07
CA GLU A 18 17.48 11.29 5.08
C GLU A 18 16.14 10.99 4.42
N LEU A 19 15.88 9.72 4.08
CA LEU A 19 14.59 9.29 3.53
C LEU A 19 13.45 9.55 4.51
N VAL A 20 13.64 9.23 5.80
CA VAL A 20 12.62 9.48 6.85
C VAL A 20 12.40 10.99 7.05
N ARG A 21 13.46 11.79 6.98
CA ARG A 21 13.40 13.27 7.09
C ARG A 21 12.70 13.94 5.91
N THR A 22 12.50 13.21 4.83
CA THR A 22 11.85 13.71 3.63
C THR A 22 10.41 13.18 3.57
N PRO A 23 9.39 13.95 3.97
CA PRO A 23 8.00 13.53 3.86
C PRO A 23 7.63 13.21 2.42
N SER A 24 6.85 12.16 2.23
CA SER A 24 6.41 11.69 0.92
C SER A 24 5.03 11.06 1.01
N LEU A 25 4.01 11.89 1.20
CA LEU A 25 2.63 11.44 1.05
C LEU A 25 2.35 11.05 -0.41
N PRO A 26 1.38 10.16 -0.66
CA PRO A 26 0.99 9.80 -2.02
C PRO A 26 0.76 11.02 -2.91
N GLY A 27 1.42 11.05 -4.08
CA GLY A 27 1.40 12.17 -5.01
C GLY A 27 2.40 13.29 -4.69
N HIS A 28 3.27 13.14 -3.69
CA HIS A 28 4.29 14.11 -3.25
C HIS A 28 5.65 13.46 -2.99
N GLU A 29 6.03 12.44 -3.79
CA GLU A 29 7.24 11.65 -3.63
C GLU A 29 8.46 12.23 -4.34
N ASP A 30 8.34 13.31 -5.12
CA ASP A 30 9.41 13.87 -5.97
C ASP A 30 10.76 14.02 -5.26
N ARG A 31 10.75 14.54 -4.03
CA ARG A 31 11.99 14.77 -3.26
C ARG A 31 12.65 13.47 -2.81
N VAL A 32 11.87 12.46 -2.43
CA VAL A 32 12.38 11.13 -2.10
C VAL A 32 12.89 10.44 -3.36
N ALA A 33 12.20 10.59 -4.49
CA ALA A 33 12.61 10.06 -5.78
C ALA A 33 13.97 10.63 -6.22
N GLU A 34 14.17 11.95 -6.11
CA GLU A 34 15.45 12.61 -6.42
C GLU A 34 16.58 12.10 -5.52
N LEU A 35 16.33 11.96 -4.21
CA LEU A 35 17.28 11.47 -3.23
C LEU A 35 17.70 10.03 -3.53
N LEU A 36 16.74 9.15 -3.79
CA LEU A 36 16.99 7.75 -4.15
C LEU A 36 17.71 7.61 -5.48
N ALA A 37 17.33 8.39 -6.50
CA ALA A 37 18.03 8.38 -7.78
C ALA A 37 19.49 8.87 -7.64
N GLY A 38 19.76 9.85 -6.78
CA GLY A 38 21.10 10.30 -6.42
C GLY A 38 21.89 9.18 -5.74
N ALA A 39 21.32 8.60 -4.69
CA ALA A 39 21.93 7.51 -3.93
C ALA A 39 22.26 6.29 -4.82
N MET A 40 21.37 5.91 -5.74
CA MET A 40 21.65 4.84 -6.69
C MET A 40 22.86 5.14 -7.58
N ARG A 41 22.95 6.37 -8.14
CA ARG A 41 24.08 6.77 -8.99
C ARG A 41 25.41 6.74 -8.23
N GLU A 42 25.42 7.26 -7.00
CA GLU A 42 26.59 7.30 -6.13
C GLU A 42 27.05 5.90 -5.70
N ASN A 43 26.12 4.94 -5.60
CA ASN A 43 26.40 3.57 -5.17
C ASN A 43 26.60 2.58 -6.33
N GLY A 44 26.83 3.08 -7.54
CA GLY A 44 27.39 2.30 -8.65
C GLY A 44 26.35 1.60 -9.54
N PHE A 45 25.08 1.99 -9.49
CA PHE A 45 24.12 1.55 -10.50
C PHE A 45 24.54 2.03 -11.89
N GLN A 46 24.49 1.16 -12.88
CA GLN A 46 24.97 1.47 -14.25
C GLN A 46 23.97 2.38 -15.01
N ARG A 47 22.68 2.22 -14.73
CA ARG A 47 21.60 3.08 -15.26
C ARG A 47 20.64 3.43 -14.14
N VAL A 48 20.21 4.70 -14.10
CA VAL A 48 19.18 5.17 -13.18
C VAL A 48 18.30 6.15 -13.96
N TRP A 49 16.99 5.90 -13.93
CA TRP A 49 16.01 6.78 -14.57
C TRP A 49 14.74 6.87 -13.73
N THR A 50 13.95 7.89 -14.02
CA THR A 50 12.58 8.03 -13.51
C THR A 50 11.63 7.85 -14.69
N ASP A 51 10.57 7.07 -14.52
CA ASP A 51 9.55 6.89 -15.54
C ASP A 51 8.50 8.01 -15.49
N ARG A 52 7.49 7.95 -16.37
CA ARG A 52 6.43 8.96 -16.44
C ARG A 52 5.47 8.96 -15.27
N ALA A 53 5.39 7.86 -14.53
CA ALA A 53 4.59 7.76 -13.32
C ALA A 53 5.31 8.31 -12.08
N GLY A 54 6.62 8.61 -12.18
CA GLY A 54 7.46 9.04 -11.07
C GLY A 54 8.25 7.91 -10.41
N ASN A 55 8.14 6.65 -10.88
CA ASN A 55 8.90 5.54 -10.35
C ASN A 55 10.40 5.72 -10.66
N VAL A 56 11.25 5.48 -9.67
CA VAL A 56 12.72 5.51 -9.82
C VAL A 56 13.23 4.10 -10.03
N VAL A 57 13.98 3.89 -11.11
CA VAL A 57 14.50 2.56 -11.45
C VAL A 57 16.01 2.61 -11.59
N GLY A 58 16.67 1.69 -10.92
CA GLY A 58 18.11 1.43 -11.02
C GLY A 58 18.37 0.07 -11.66
N HIS A 59 19.45 -0.05 -12.45
CA HIS A 59 19.82 -1.26 -13.15
C HIS A 59 21.31 -1.55 -13.00
N LEU A 60 21.63 -2.81 -12.74
CA LEU A 60 22.94 -3.39 -12.77
C LEU A 60 22.94 -4.59 -13.71
N ALA A 61 23.67 -4.50 -14.83
CA ALA A 61 23.65 -5.51 -15.88
C ALA A 61 24.43 -6.76 -15.49
N GLY A 62 23.83 -7.91 -15.76
CA GLY A 62 24.48 -9.22 -15.74
C GLY A 62 25.33 -9.47 -17.00
N ARG A 63 26.13 -10.53 -16.97
CA ARG A 63 27.05 -10.93 -18.07
C ARG A 63 26.53 -12.10 -18.91
N GLY A 64 25.36 -12.64 -18.59
CA GLY A 64 24.87 -13.87 -19.20
C GLY A 64 23.35 -13.98 -19.21
N ALA A 65 22.87 -15.18 -19.47
CA ALA A 65 21.45 -15.51 -19.56
C ALA A 65 20.88 -16.03 -18.22
N GLY A 66 21.35 -15.49 -17.11
CA GLY A 66 20.79 -15.82 -15.79
C GLY A 66 19.42 -15.14 -15.57
N PRO A 67 18.73 -15.51 -14.48
CA PRO A 67 17.43 -14.92 -14.17
C PRO A 67 17.56 -13.42 -13.87
N THR A 68 16.59 -12.65 -14.36
CA THR A 68 16.43 -11.22 -14.05
C THR A 68 15.76 -11.09 -12.68
N LEU A 69 16.40 -10.36 -11.79
CA LEU A 69 15.88 -10.07 -10.44
C LEU A 69 15.39 -8.62 -10.37
N LEU A 70 14.19 -8.43 -9.83
CA LEU A 70 13.64 -7.12 -9.50
C LEU A 70 13.44 -7.03 -7.99
N PHE A 71 14.07 -6.06 -7.36
CA PHE A 71 13.66 -5.57 -6.04
C PHE A 71 12.67 -4.44 -6.21
N ASP A 72 11.57 -4.47 -5.47
CA ASP A 72 10.52 -3.48 -5.54
C ASP A 72 10.17 -2.96 -4.14
N GLY A 73 9.91 -1.65 -4.05
CA GLY A 73 9.47 -1.01 -2.83
C GLY A 73 8.88 0.37 -3.10
N HIS A 74 8.01 0.85 -2.21
CA HIS A 74 7.33 2.12 -2.39
C HIS A 74 8.00 3.29 -1.66
N MET A 75 7.86 4.49 -2.24
CA MET A 75 8.44 5.73 -1.74
C MET A 75 7.50 6.53 -0.86
N ASP A 76 6.20 6.34 -1.03
CA ASP A 76 5.18 7.04 -0.26
C ASP A 76 5.03 6.46 1.15
N THR A 77 4.33 7.20 1.98
CA THR A 77 3.98 6.80 3.34
C THR A 77 2.59 7.30 3.67
N VAL A 78 1.87 6.59 4.53
CA VAL A 78 0.64 7.13 5.14
C VAL A 78 0.92 8.37 5.97
N ASP A 79 -0.13 9.16 6.22
CA ASP A 79 -0.07 10.34 7.09
C ASP A 79 0.38 9.98 8.51
N VAL A 80 0.96 10.95 9.21
CA VAL A 80 1.41 10.79 10.60
C VAL A 80 0.26 10.83 11.62
N GLY A 81 -0.91 11.30 11.21
CA GLY A 81 -2.05 11.48 12.10
C GLY A 81 -1.81 12.53 13.17
N ASP A 82 -2.28 12.25 14.40
CA ASP A 82 -2.07 13.16 15.54
C ASP A 82 -0.62 13.11 16.04
N LEU A 83 0.08 14.23 15.93
CA LEU A 83 1.46 14.38 16.39
C LEU A 83 1.62 14.15 17.90
N ALA A 84 0.58 14.36 18.70
CA ALA A 84 0.62 14.10 20.13
C ALA A 84 0.80 12.61 20.47
N GLY A 85 0.52 11.71 19.55
CA GLY A 85 0.74 10.27 19.68
C GLY A 85 2.18 9.82 19.44
N TRP A 86 3.08 10.73 19.00
CA TRP A 86 4.47 10.40 18.70
C TRP A 86 5.40 10.77 19.84
N ALA A 87 6.27 9.83 20.25
CA ALA A 87 7.30 10.10 21.28
C ALA A 87 8.41 11.04 20.76
N HIS A 88 8.66 11.03 19.45
CA HIS A 88 9.62 11.87 18.73
C HIS A 88 8.96 12.44 17.49
N ASN A 89 9.52 13.52 16.91
CA ASN A 89 9.02 14.02 15.64
C ASN A 89 9.13 12.92 14.56
N PRO A 90 8.02 12.53 13.92
CA PRO A 90 8.01 11.43 12.95
C PRO A 90 8.89 11.66 11.71
N PHE A 91 9.32 12.90 11.47
CA PHE A 91 10.21 13.27 10.36
C PHE A 91 11.60 13.71 10.83
N GLU A 92 11.99 13.38 12.06
CA GLU A 92 13.33 13.71 12.56
C GLU A 92 14.39 12.72 12.05
N GLY A 93 13.99 11.49 11.72
CA GLY A 93 14.92 10.43 11.35
C GLY A 93 15.91 10.16 12.48
N TRP A 94 15.41 10.14 13.72
CA TRP A 94 16.22 9.91 14.90
C TRP A 94 16.65 8.45 14.97
N ALA A 95 17.94 8.23 15.24
CA ALA A 95 18.50 6.89 15.39
C ALA A 95 19.28 6.80 16.71
N GLU A 96 18.93 5.82 17.53
CA GLU A 96 19.57 5.53 18.80
C GLU A 96 19.60 4.03 19.06
N ASP A 97 20.68 3.54 19.62
CA ASP A 97 20.89 2.13 20.00
C ASP A 97 20.60 1.11 18.86
N GLY A 98 20.90 1.51 17.61
CA GLY A 98 20.69 0.68 16.43
C GLY A 98 19.24 0.65 15.92
N VAL A 99 18.37 1.51 16.43
CA VAL A 99 16.96 1.65 16.02
C VAL A 99 16.76 2.99 15.34
N LEU A 100 16.12 2.98 14.17
CA LEU A 100 15.68 4.18 13.45
C LEU A 100 14.19 4.44 13.72
N TYR A 101 13.86 5.65 14.14
CA TYR A 101 12.51 6.07 14.50
C TYR A 101 11.98 7.07 13.46
N GLY A 102 10.71 6.91 13.09
CA GLY A 102 9.99 7.86 12.25
C GLY A 102 8.96 7.24 11.32
N ARG A 103 8.14 8.07 10.69
CA ARG A 103 7.20 7.64 9.67
C ARG A 103 7.96 7.09 8.47
N GLY A 104 7.57 5.88 8.01
CA GLY A 104 8.23 5.20 6.91
C GLY A 104 9.55 4.50 7.28
N ALA A 105 10.03 4.55 8.54
CA ALA A 105 11.24 3.85 8.92
C ALA A 105 11.15 2.34 8.70
N VAL A 106 10.01 1.74 9.02
CA VAL A 106 9.70 0.32 8.80
C VAL A 106 9.02 0.11 7.46
N ASP A 107 8.05 0.94 7.12
CA ASP A 107 7.21 0.85 5.94
C ASP A 107 7.38 2.12 5.08
N MET A 108 8.26 2.11 4.01
CA MET A 108 9.29 1.07 3.92
C MET A 108 10.68 1.66 3.56
N LYS A 109 10.93 2.94 3.94
CA LYS A 109 12.16 3.71 3.58
C LYS A 109 13.45 3.04 4.07
N GLY A 110 13.39 2.32 5.19
CA GLY A 110 14.52 1.51 5.67
C GLY A 110 14.90 0.41 4.68
N ALA A 111 13.90 -0.27 4.11
CA ALA A 111 14.13 -1.28 3.08
C ALA A 111 14.67 -0.67 1.78
N LEU A 112 14.19 0.53 1.37
CA LEU A 112 14.73 1.23 0.19
C LEU A 112 16.23 1.51 0.34
N ALA A 113 16.65 2.01 1.49
CA ALA A 113 18.07 2.21 1.79
C ALA A 113 18.86 0.89 1.75
N ALA A 114 18.30 -0.18 2.31
CA ALA A 114 18.94 -1.49 2.30
C ALA A 114 19.10 -2.05 0.88
N MET A 115 18.13 -1.87 -0.02
CA MET A 115 18.22 -2.28 -1.42
C MET A 115 19.32 -1.54 -2.18
N VAL A 116 19.47 -0.22 -1.97
CA VAL A 116 20.57 0.56 -2.57
C VAL A 116 21.92 0.02 -2.12
N TYR A 117 22.08 -0.23 -0.82
CA TYR A 117 23.32 -0.72 -0.25
C TYR A 117 23.61 -2.20 -0.58
N ALA A 118 22.58 -3.01 -0.81
CA ALA A 118 22.77 -4.37 -1.32
C ALA A 118 23.42 -4.37 -2.71
N VAL A 119 22.97 -3.48 -3.61
CA VAL A 119 23.60 -3.32 -4.93
C VAL A 119 25.01 -2.74 -4.81
N LYS A 120 25.23 -1.75 -3.93
CA LYS A 120 26.59 -1.24 -3.64
C LYS A 120 27.56 -2.38 -3.30
N LEU A 121 27.16 -3.31 -2.42
CA LEU A 121 27.99 -4.45 -2.05
C LEU A 121 28.33 -5.36 -3.24
N LEU A 122 27.38 -5.59 -4.15
CA LEU A 122 27.62 -6.37 -5.38
C LEU A 122 28.61 -5.67 -6.29
N VAL A 123 28.52 -4.36 -6.42
CA VAL A 123 29.42 -3.53 -7.23
C VAL A 123 30.83 -3.53 -6.64
N GLU A 124 30.99 -3.26 -5.34
CA GLU A 124 32.27 -3.24 -4.64
C GLU A 124 32.97 -4.59 -4.65
N ALA A 125 32.19 -5.67 -4.52
CA ALA A 125 32.72 -7.04 -4.61
C ALA A 125 33.05 -7.47 -6.05
N ASN A 126 32.75 -6.62 -7.06
CA ASN A 126 32.84 -7.01 -8.47
C ASN A 126 32.15 -8.38 -8.71
N ALA A 127 30.98 -8.57 -8.12
CA ALA A 127 30.26 -9.84 -8.12
C ALA A 127 29.94 -10.28 -9.57
N PRO A 128 30.20 -11.54 -9.93
CA PRO A 128 29.89 -12.05 -11.26
C PRO A 128 28.40 -12.32 -11.38
N LEU A 129 27.64 -11.33 -11.79
CA LEU A 129 26.20 -11.47 -12.03
C LEU A 129 25.96 -12.15 -13.38
N ASN A 130 25.14 -13.21 -13.40
CA ASN A 130 24.74 -13.90 -14.62
C ASN A 130 23.47 -13.33 -15.23
N GLY A 131 22.57 -12.77 -14.43
CA GLY A 131 21.36 -12.09 -14.85
C GLY A 131 21.33 -10.63 -14.38
N ASP A 132 20.41 -9.87 -14.91
CA ASP A 132 20.24 -8.46 -14.58
C ASP A 132 19.60 -8.28 -13.19
N VAL A 133 20.01 -7.22 -12.50
CA VAL A 133 19.38 -6.78 -11.25
C VAL A 133 18.76 -5.42 -11.46
N TYR A 134 17.46 -5.34 -11.24
CA TYR A 134 16.71 -4.09 -11.19
C TYR A 134 16.30 -3.78 -9.76
N VAL A 135 16.26 -2.51 -9.43
CA VAL A 135 15.66 -1.98 -8.20
C VAL A 135 14.66 -0.91 -8.62
N ALA A 136 13.39 -1.09 -8.31
CA ALA A 136 12.35 -0.12 -8.60
C ALA A 136 11.80 0.44 -7.28
N PHE A 137 11.72 1.77 -7.20
CA PHE A 137 11.07 2.48 -6.12
C PHE A 137 9.85 3.17 -6.69
N VAL A 138 8.67 2.68 -6.29
CA VAL A 138 7.40 3.07 -6.89
C VAL A 138 6.71 4.15 -6.08
N VAL A 139 5.79 4.85 -6.73
CA VAL A 139 4.96 5.91 -6.16
C VAL A 139 3.58 5.38 -5.82
N GLN A 140 2.88 6.05 -4.88
CA GLN A 140 1.45 5.87 -4.60
C GLN A 140 1.03 4.41 -4.39
N GLU A 141 1.85 3.63 -3.67
CA GLU A 141 1.48 2.25 -3.31
C GLU A 141 0.33 2.25 -2.33
N GLU A 142 0.41 3.07 -1.27
CA GLU A 142 -0.53 3.11 -0.15
C GLU A 142 -2.01 3.31 -0.57
N PRO A 143 -2.35 4.21 -1.53
CA PRO A 143 -3.71 4.34 -2.03
C PRO A 143 -4.02 3.43 -3.22
N CYS A 144 -3.02 3.06 -4.03
CA CYS A 144 -3.22 2.48 -5.37
C CYS A 144 -2.46 1.17 -5.57
N GLU A 145 -2.45 0.29 -4.60
CA GLU A 145 -1.71 -0.99 -4.58
C GLU A 145 -1.49 -1.62 -5.97
N GLY A 146 -0.22 -1.76 -6.39
CA GLY A 146 0.18 -2.40 -7.64
C GLY A 146 -0.05 -1.59 -8.93
N VAL A 147 -0.69 -0.42 -8.90
CA VAL A 147 -0.95 0.38 -10.13
C VAL A 147 0.37 0.91 -10.70
N ALA A 148 1.26 1.44 -9.85
CA ALA A 148 2.56 1.96 -10.25
C ALA A 148 3.48 0.86 -10.81
N VAL A 149 3.50 -0.31 -10.17
CA VAL A 149 4.26 -1.49 -10.66
C VAL A 149 3.72 -1.97 -11.99
N ARG A 150 2.39 -2.03 -12.17
CA ARG A 150 1.77 -2.38 -13.44
C ARG A 150 2.22 -1.42 -14.54
N HIS A 151 2.15 -0.10 -14.29
CA HIS A 151 2.63 0.90 -15.23
C HIS A 151 4.09 0.64 -15.62
N LEU A 152 4.97 0.42 -14.63
CA LEU A 152 6.37 0.11 -14.88
C LEU A 152 6.55 -1.10 -15.82
N ILE A 153 5.87 -2.22 -15.54
CA ILE A 153 5.98 -3.45 -16.34
C ILE A 153 5.38 -3.27 -17.74
N GLU A 154 4.28 -2.56 -17.88
CA GLU A 154 3.62 -2.33 -19.18
C GLU A 154 4.39 -1.36 -20.07
N THR A 155 5.08 -0.35 -19.49
CA THR A 155 5.76 0.71 -20.24
C THR A 155 7.26 0.52 -20.40
N SER A 156 7.86 -0.48 -19.75
CA SER A 156 9.29 -0.80 -19.85
C SER A 156 9.52 -2.18 -20.46
N ASP A 157 10.80 -2.46 -20.77
CA ASP A 157 11.26 -3.78 -21.23
C ASP A 157 11.67 -4.70 -20.07
N ILE A 158 11.39 -4.32 -18.82
CA ILE A 158 11.73 -5.11 -17.63
C ILE A 158 10.80 -6.33 -17.58
N ARG A 159 11.41 -7.51 -17.62
CA ARG A 159 10.71 -8.80 -17.50
C ARG A 159 11.41 -9.64 -16.45
N PRO A 160 11.07 -9.45 -15.16
CA PRO A 160 11.74 -10.17 -14.08
C PRO A 160 11.30 -11.63 -14.03
N ASP A 161 12.26 -12.52 -13.78
CA ASP A 161 12.00 -13.92 -13.45
C ASP A 161 11.71 -14.09 -11.95
N ILE A 162 12.26 -13.22 -11.12
CA ILE A 162 12.09 -13.22 -9.67
C ILE A 162 11.86 -11.78 -9.20
N VAL A 163 10.83 -11.58 -8.38
CA VAL A 163 10.52 -10.30 -7.73
C VAL A 163 10.64 -10.46 -6.22
N ILE A 164 11.31 -9.51 -5.57
CA ILE A 164 11.41 -9.41 -4.12
C ILE A 164 10.83 -8.07 -3.70
N LEU A 165 9.70 -8.12 -2.99
CA LEU A 165 9.09 -6.96 -2.36
C LEU A 165 9.75 -6.70 -1.01
N GLY A 166 10.10 -5.46 -0.73
CA GLY A 166 10.79 -5.07 0.50
C GLY A 166 9.87 -4.75 1.67
N GLU A 167 8.63 -5.19 1.62
CA GLU A 167 7.64 -4.98 2.68
C GLU A 167 8.07 -5.56 4.04
N PRO A 168 7.62 -4.96 5.17
CA PRO A 168 8.01 -5.40 6.50
C PRO A 168 7.39 -6.76 6.85
N THR A 169 8.23 -7.79 6.98
CA THR A 169 7.84 -9.18 7.26
C THR A 169 8.49 -9.76 8.53
N ASN A 170 9.05 -8.91 9.39
CA ASN A 170 9.90 -9.37 10.51
C ASN A 170 11.03 -10.32 10.05
N LEU A 171 11.64 -10.03 8.88
CA LEU A 171 12.68 -10.85 8.23
C LEU A 171 12.21 -12.27 7.83
N GLY A 172 10.91 -12.50 7.80
CA GLY A 172 10.33 -13.73 7.24
C GLY A 172 10.25 -13.67 5.71
N VAL A 173 10.27 -14.82 5.06
CA VAL A 173 10.00 -14.92 3.62
C VAL A 173 8.53 -15.26 3.42
N TYR A 174 7.78 -14.33 2.84
CA TYR A 174 6.38 -14.54 2.47
C TYR A 174 6.29 -14.80 0.97
N LEU A 175 5.59 -15.86 0.59
CA LEU A 175 5.42 -16.27 -0.81
C LEU A 175 4.18 -15.66 -1.47
N GLY A 176 3.45 -14.85 -0.75
CA GLY A 176 2.24 -14.18 -1.21
C GLY A 176 1.50 -13.49 -0.07
N HIS A 177 0.49 -12.75 -0.43
CA HIS A 177 -0.38 -12.03 0.49
C HIS A 177 -1.83 -12.12 0.02
N ARG A 178 -2.77 -11.82 0.92
CA ARG A 178 -4.19 -11.73 0.58
C ARG A 178 -4.43 -10.52 -0.32
N GLY A 179 -5.29 -10.68 -1.33
CA GLY A 179 -5.76 -9.55 -2.10
C GLY A 179 -6.59 -8.58 -1.26
N ARG A 180 -6.75 -7.33 -1.73
CA ARG A 180 -7.58 -6.30 -1.12
C ARG A 180 -8.59 -5.79 -2.11
N VAL A 181 -9.83 -5.62 -1.66
CA VAL A 181 -10.87 -4.88 -2.36
C VAL A 181 -11.45 -3.87 -1.38
N GLU A 182 -11.42 -2.61 -1.74
CA GLU A 182 -12.11 -1.56 -1.02
C GLU A 182 -13.46 -1.33 -1.69
N LEU A 183 -14.54 -1.36 -0.90
CA LEU A 183 -15.90 -1.21 -1.39
C LEU A 183 -16.56 -0.02 -0.71
N LYS A 184 -17.19 0.83 -1.50
CA LYS A 184 -18.07 1.88 -1.00
C LYS A 184 -19.50 1.39 -1.04
N VAL A 185 -20.20 1.48 0.08
CA VAL A 185 -21.62 1.14 0.20
C VAL A 185 -22.40 2.39 0.57
N ALA A 186 -23.36 2.77 -0.26
CA ALA A 186 -24.28 3.87 -0.01
C ALA A 186 -25.67 3.32 0.31
N ALA A 187 -26.10 3.45 1.56
CA ALA A 187 -27.44 3.09 2.01
C ALA A 187 -28.37 4.28 1.89
N TYR A 188 -29.46 4.10 1.16
CA TYR A 188 -30.44 5.14 0.89
C TYR A 188 -31.68 4.98 1.77
N GLY A 189 -32.13 6.09 2.31
CA GLY A 189 -33.37 6.21 3.09
C GLY A 189 -34.37 7.18 2.49
N LYS A 190 -35.09 7.81 3.37
CA LYS A 190 -36.04 8.91 3.08
C LYS A 190 -36.03 9.88 4.24
N ALA A 191 -35.70 11.13 3.97
CA ALA A 191 -35.72 12.19 4.98
C ALA A 191 -37.10 12.33 5.65
N GLY A 192 -37.09 12.70 6.93
CA GLY A 192 -38.31 12.90 7.71
C GLY A 192 -37.99 13.59 9.03
N HIS A 193 -39.03 14.04 9.73
CA HIS A 193 -38.87 14.63 11.05
C HIS A 193 -38.76 13.55 12.13
N ALA A 194 -37.81 13.67 13.04
CA ALA A 194 -37.53 12.65 14.07
C ALA A 194 -38.71 12.40 15.03
N SER A 195 -39.62 13.35 15.19
CA SER A 195 -40.82 13.16 16.00
C SER A 195 -41.91 12.29 15.34
N MET A 196 -41.76 12.04 14.02
CA MET A 196 -42.68 11.17 13.24
C MET A 196 -41.87 10.18 12.40
N PRO A 197 -41.13 9.25 13.04
CA PRO A 197 -40.17 8.39 12.36
C PRO A 197 -40.78 7.47 11.30
N GLN A 198 -42.09 7.16 11.43
CA GLN A 198 -42.82 6.35 10.44
C GLN A 198 -43.02 7.08 9.09
N GLY A 199 -42.78 8.37 9.01
CA GLY A 199 -42.84 9.17 7.78
C GLY A 199 -41.55 9.12 6.93
N GLY A 200 -40.47 8.64 7.51
CA GLY A 200 -39.15 8.52 6.89
C GLY A 200 -38.62 7.08 6.80
N VAL A 201 -37.48 6.93 6.18
CA VAL A 201 -36.64 5.69 6.21
C VAL A 201 -35.24 6.08 6.64
N ASN A 202 -34.84 5.63 7.82
CA ASN A 202 -33.54 6.05 8.40
C ASN A 202 -32.38 5.29 7.77
N ALA A 203 -31.54 6.00 7.02
CA ALA A 203 -30.36 5.44 6.35
C ALA A 203 -29.30 4.92 7.35
N ILE A 204 -29.16 5.55 8.54
CA ILE A 204 -28.27 5.06 9.61
C ILE A 204 -28.76 3.69 10.11
N SER A 205 -30.06 3.52 10.33
CA SER A 205 -30.63 2.25 10.77
C SER A 205 -30.46 1.15 9.70
N ALA A 206 -30.54 1.52 8.42
CA ALA A 206 -30.27 0.62 7.31
C ALA A 206 -28.78 0.21 7.30
N ALA A 207 -27.88 1.18 7.42
CA ALA A 207 -26.42 0.94 7.51
C ALA A 207 -26.06 0.06 8.71
N ALA A 208 -26.67 0.27 9.87
CA ALA A 208 -26.44 -0.57 11.06
C ALA A 208 -26.79 -2.05 10.82
N ARG A 209 -27.87 -2.36 10.10
CA ARG A 209 -28.21 -3.73 9.72
C ARG A 209 -27.21 -4.31 8.72
N LEU A 210 -26.72 -3.50 7.77
CA LEU A 210 -25.65 -3.91 6.84
C LEU A 210 -24.37 -4.23 7.60
N ILE A 211 -23.96 -3.38 8.54
CA ILE A 211 -22.76 -3.61 9.37
C ILE A 211 -22.87 -4.92 10.12
N PHE A 212 -24.00 -5.18 10.79
CA PHE A 212 -24.21 -6.45 11.47
C PHE A 212 -24.17 -7.65 10.52
N GLY A 213 -24.77 -7.52 9.32
CA GLY A 213 -24.68 -8.54 8.27
C GLY A 213 -23.24 -8.78 7.78
N ILE A 214 -22.44 -7.71 7.69
CA ILE A 214 -21.02 -7.78 7.32
C ILE A 214 -20.19 -8.49 8.40
N GLU A 215 -20.43 -8.21 9.68
CA GLU A 215 -19.78 -8.91 10.79
C GLU A 215 -20.08 -10.41 10.76
N LEU A 216 -21.34 -10.80 10.54
CA LEU A 216 -21.73 -12.21 10.40
C LEU A 216 -21.09 -12.87 9.17
N LEU A 217 -20.98 -12.15 8.05
CA LEU A 217 -20.26 -12.62 6.86
C LEU A 217 -18.79 -12.87 7.18
N GLY A 218 -18.15 -11.99 7.95
CA GLY A 218 -16.76 -12.14 8.36
C GLY A 218 -16.45 -13.49 9.02
N LEU A 219 -17.41 -14.01 9.81
CA LEU A 219 -17.27 -15.33 10.47
C LEU A 219 -17.38 -16.52 9.51
N GLN A 220 -17.90 -16.29 8.29
CA GLN A 220 -18.19 -17.34 7.29
C GLN A 220 -17.28 -17.28 6.07
N LEU A 221 -16.33 -16.35 6.04
CA LEU A 221 -15.41 -16.20 4.92
C LEU A 221 -14.55 -17.44 4.75
N HIS A 222 -14.15 -17.69 3.49
CA HIS A 222 -13.32 -18.82 3.14
C HIS A 222 -11.99 -18.80 3.90
N THR A 223 -11.54 -19.97 4.33
CA THR A 223 -10.23 -20.18 4.91
C THR A 223 -9.35 -20.92 3.91
N ASP A 224 -8.35 -20.22 3.40
CA ASP A 224 -7.34 -20.79 2.52
C ASP A 224 -6.27 -21.52 3.36
N PRO A 225 -5.79 -22.70 2.92
CA PRO A 225 -4.79 -23.46 3.69
C PRO A 225 -3.44 -22.73 3.88
N GLN A 226 -3.07 -21.82 2.97
CA GLN A 226 -1.80 -21.09 3.01
C GLN A 226 -1.96 -19.65 3.53
N MET A 227 -3.04 -18.97 3.13
CA MET A 227 -3.28 -17.55 3.45
C MET A 227 -4.17 -17.33 4.67
N GLY A 228 -4.72 -18.40 5.22
CA GLY A 228 -5.69 -18.30 6.31
C GLY A 228 -7.06 -17.79 5.85
N GLN A 229 -7.86 -17.33 6.80
CA GLN A 229 -9.20 -16.82 6.52
C GLN A 229 -9.15 -15.42 5.90
N GLY A 230 -9.97 -15.14 4.88
CA GLY A 230 -10.26 -13.81 4.42
C GLY A 230 -10.81 -12.93 5.54
N SER A 231 -10.80 -11.62 5.36
CA SER A 231 -11.39 -10.72 6.35
C SER A 231 -12.25 -9.65 5.69
N ILE A 232 -13.19 -9.10 6.44
CA ILE A 232 -14.03 -7.99 6.01
C ILE A 232 -14.27 -7.07 7.21
N ALA A 233 -14.14 -5.76 7.00
CA ALA A 233 -14.35 -4.78 8.05
C ALA A 233 -14.92 -3.48 7.47
N VAL A 234 -15.83 -2.84 8.20
CA VAL A 234 -16.24 -1.46 7.92
C VAL A 234 -15.22 -0.54 8.56
N THR A 235 -14.52 0.25 7.74
CA THR A 235 -13.42 1.12 8.18
C THR A 235 -13.83 2.58 8.34
N GLN A 236 -14.89 3.00 7.64
CA GLN A 236 -15.43 4.34 7.74
C GLN A 236 -16.96 4.31 7.60
N ILE A 237 -17.61 5.22 8.29
CA ILE A 237 -19.05 5.48 8.13
C ILE A 237 -19.32 6.97 8.22
N ARG A 238 -20.17 7.48 7.34
CA ARG A 238 -20.59 8.88 7.33
C ARG A 238 -22.08 8.97 7.02
N SER A 239 -22.78 9.78 7.80
CA SER A 239 -24.17 10.16 7.52
C SER A 239 -24.39 11.58 8.00
N CYS A 240 -25.14 12.36 7.24
CA CYS A 240 -25.48 13.73 7.56
C CYS A 240 -26.98 13.94 7.37
N ALA A 241 -27.62 14.51 8.35
CA ALA A 241 -28.97 15.05 8.20
C ALA A 241 -28.90 16.58 8.22
N ASP A 242 -29.86 17.25 7.60
CA ASP A 242 -29.88 18.71 7.51
C ASP A 242 -29.98 19.38 8.89
N SER A 243 -30.49 18.65 9.88
CA SER A 243 -30.60 19.12 11.27
C SER A 243 -30.62 17.93 12.25
N LEU A 244 -30.36 18.21 13.54
CA LEU A 244 -30.30 17.20 14.61
C LEU A 244 -31.66 16.47 14.84
N ASN A 245 -32.75 17.03 14.39
CA ASN A 245 -34.10 16.44 14.48
C ASN A 245 -34.61 15.90 13.14
N SER A 246 -33.73 15.71 12.16
CA SER A 246 -34.06 15.10 10.85
C SER A 246 -33.55 13.64 10.78
N ILE A 247 -34.36 12.80 10.13
CA ILE A 247 -33.97 11.44 9.75
C ILE A 247 -33.11 11.54 8.52
N PRO A 248 -31.88 10.97 8.51
CA PRO A 248 -30.99 11.01 7.36
C PRO A 248 -31.47 10.05 6.27
N ASP A 249 -31.34 10.48 5.03
CA ASP A 249 -31.70 9.72 3.83
C ASP A 249 -30.49 9.11 3.10
N LEU A 250 -29.27 9.37 3.59
CA LEU A 250 -28.04 8.79 3.07
C LEU A 250 -27.10 8.42 4.21
N CYS A 251 -26.52 7.21 4.12
CA CYS A 251 -25.41 6.77 4.95
C CYS A 251 -24.41 6.02 4.08
N GLU A 252 -23.19 6.51 4.02
CA GLU A 252 -22.11 5.93 3.26
C GLU A 252 -21.11 5.23 4.18
N MET A 253 -20.56 4.11 3.74
CA MET A 253 -19.52 3.37 4.46
C MET A 253 -18.48 2.85 3.51
N ILE A 254 -17.23 2.71 4.01
CA ILE A 254 -16.14 2.03 3.34
C ILE A 254 -15.94 0.69 3.99
N VAL A 255 -15.77 -0.34 3.16
CA VAL A 255 -15.58 -1.73 3.57
C VAL A 255 -14.27 -2.23 2.98
N ASP A 256 -13.33 -2.61 3.84
CA ASP A 256 -12.10 -3.32 3.44
C ASP A 256 -12.37 -4.82 3.42
N ARG A 257 -12.14 -5.48 2.30
CA ARG A 257 -12.32 -6.92 2.11
C ARG A 257 -10.99 -7.54 1.66
N ARG A 258 -10.40 -8.39 2.50
CA ARG A 258 -9.19 -9.15 2.18
C ARG A 258 -9.56 -10.49 1.56
N LEU A 259 -9.08 -10.73 0.34
CA LEU A 259 -9.38 -11.89 -0.48
C LEU A 259 -8.32 -12.99 -0.33
N THR A 260 -8.75 -14.24 -0.36
CA THR A 260 -7.88 -15.42 -0.45
C THR A 260 -7.84 -15.96 -1.88
N LEU A 261 -7.04 -17.00 -2.12
CA LEU A 261 -6.92 -17.59 -3.45
C LEU A 261 -8.29 -18.04 -4.00
N GLY A 262 -8.55 -17.68 -5.26
CA GLY A 262 -9.81 -17.99 -5.94
C GLY A 262 -10.98 -17.06 -5.61
N GLU A 263 -10.83 -16.12 -4.68
CA GLU A 263 -11.80 -15.06 -4.47
C GLU A 263 -11.56 -13.89 -5.43
N THR A 264 -12.61 -13.16 -5.77
CA THR A 264 -12.57 -12.05 -6.73
C THR A 264 -13.35 -10.85 -6.20
N GLU A 265 -13.07 -9.67 -6.75
CA GLU A 265 -13.86 -8.46 -6.50
C GLU A 265 -15.36 -8.69 -6.75
N ALA A 266 -15.72 -9.32 -7.87
CA ALA A 266 -17.10 -9.63 -8.20
C ALA A 266 -17.78 -10.48 -7.12
N ARG A 267 -17.05 -11.42 -6.51
CA ARG A 267 -17.55 -12.22 -5.39
C ARG A 267 -17.77 -11.35 -4.15
N ALA A 268 -16.83 -10.48 -3.80
CA ALA A 268 -16.98 -9.57 -2.67
C ALA A 268 -18.19 -8.64 -2.82
N ILE A 269 -18.41 -8.11 -4.01
CA ILE A 269 -19.60 -7.30 -4.33
C ILE A 269 -20.87 -8.14 -4.17
N ALA A 270 -20.89 -9.37 -4.69
CA ALA A 270 -22.04 -10.26 -4.60
C ALA A 270 -22.37 -10.65 -3.15
N GLU A 271 -21.37 -10.83 -2.30
CA GLU A 271 -21.53 -11.09 -0.86
C GLU A 271 -22.26 -9.93 -0.18
N LEU A 272 -21.86 -8.68 -0.41
CA LEU A 272 -22.54 -7.49 0.13
C LEU A 272 -23.95 -7.32 -0.46
N GLN A 273 -24.12 -7.55 -1.77
CA GLN A 273 -25.43 -7.49 -2.42
C GLN A 273 -26.38 -8.55 -1.84
N GLY A 274 -25.88 -9.72 -1.45
CA GLY A 274 -26.63 -10.74 -0.75
C GLY A 274 -27.18 -10.27 0.60
N ILE A 275 -26.38 -9.52 1.37
CA ILE A 275 -26.82 -8.91 2.64
C ILE A 275 -27.89 -7.85 2.36
N ILE A 276 -27.63 -6.95 1.41
CA ILE A 276 -28.56 -5.87 1.03
C ILE A 276 -29.94 -6.43 0.66
N ASN A 277 -29.97 -7.48 -0.16
CA ASN A 277 -31.20 -8.12 -0.60
C ASN A 277 -31.94 -8.82 0.55
N ARG A 278 -31.21 -9.55 1.41
CA ARG A 278 -31.79 -10.25 2.56
C ARG A 278 -32.42 -9.28 3.56
N GLU A 279 -31.79 -8.15 3.80
CA GLU A 279 -32.26 -7.13 4.74
C GLU A 279 -33.27 -6.16 4.11
N HIS A 280 -33.61 -6.34 2.82
CA HIS A 280 -34.50 -5.45 2.07
C HIS A 280 -34.09 -3.96 2.17
N ILE A 281 -32.79 -3.69 2.07
CA ILE A 281 -32.21 -2.35 2.14
C ILE A 281 -32.05 -1.81 0.72
N ARG A 282 -32.39 -0.53 0.53
CA ARG A 282 -32.01 0.18 -0.70
C ARG A 282 -30.58 0.66 -0.54
N ALA A 283 -29.64 0.02 -1.21
CA ALA A 283 -28.22 0.41 -1.19
C ALA A 283 -27.54 0.09 -2.51
N GLU A 284 -26.44 0.79 -2.76
CA GLU A 284 -25.53 0.56 -3.89
C GLU A 284 -24.14 0.18 -3.37
N VAL A 285 -23.49 -0.74 -4.07
CA VAL A 285 -22.10 -1.13 -3.83
C VAL A 285 -21.28 -0.74 -5.04
N SER A 286 -20.18 -0.04 -4.81
CA SER A 286 -19.23 0.35 -5.86
C SER A 286 -17.80 0.18 -5.36
N THR A 287 -16.85 0.08 -6.27
CA THR A 287 -15.42 0.18 -5.98
C THR A 287 -14.97 1.62 -6.18
N PRO A 288 -14.23 2.23 -5.24
CA PRO A 288 -13.58 3.50 -5.49
C PRO A 288 -12.67 3.38 -6.71
N GLN A 289 -12.72 4.36 -7.60
CA GLN A 289 -11.73 4.46 -8.68
C GLN A 289 -10.55 5.27 -8.16
N TYR A 290 -9.37 4.64 -8.10
CA TYR A 290 -8.12 5.32 -7.81
C TYR A 290 -7.47 5.73 -9.13
N GLU A 291 -7.24 7.02 -9.29
CA GLU A 291 -6.47 7.58 -10.40
C GLU A 291 -5.10 7.99 -9.87
N MET A 292 -4.04 7.54 -10.53
CA MET A 292 -2.69 8.01 -10.23
C MET A 292 -2.56 9.48 -10.62
N VAL A 293 -1.95 10.28 -9.76
CA VAL A 293 -1.52 11.64 -10.10
C VAL A 293 -0.40 11.53 -11.13
N SER A 294 -0.50 12.26 -12.23
CA SER A 294 0.55 12.30 -13.27
C SER A 294 1.64 13.28 -12.85
N TYR A 295 2.89 12.85 -12.85
CA TYR A 295 4.09 13.66 -12.65
C TYR A 295 4.60 14.16 -14.02
N THR A 296 3.86 15.00 -14.70
CA THR A 296 4.29 15.60 -16.00
C THR A 296 4.75 17.02 -15.85
#